data_7ea83575243a758ffc7cfab5b51b2883
#
_entry.id   7ea83575243a758ffc7cfab5b51b2883
#
_cell.length_a   1.000
_cell.length_b   1.000
_cell.length_c   1.000
_cell.angle_alpha   90.00
_cell.angle_beta   90.00
_cell.angle_gamma   90.00
#
_symmetry.space_group_name_H-M   'P 1'
#
loop_
_entity.id
_entity.type
_entity.pdbx_description
1 polymer ?
#
loop_
_entity_poly.entity_id
_entity_poly.type
_entity_poly.pdbx_seq_one_letter_code
_entity_poly.pdbx_strand_id
1 'polypeptide(L)'
;MKTRTATSAGFAAIWTLLCAVLLALLIFDLLPHFELLTQPARGDALREASNAITACSRFLGVALSMLVALCALAIPLTANVYTPKLIELFVADRLNRLVIGYFVLANAVVLWNDVMLGLSGAEVAARPRALVCVALTLVALLSIAPYLLYVLRFLVPQSIVGRIQREVVASIDDLGDETDPAEQDQALRRAVTNIQYLGKVTLRSIQRHDRDVAAEGLQALEEVFQAYQTRKPYLSPSALRSSCRDALGLGPELSLEIERKQAVIEVAILAELNLLLPVAIRVEVGEVVAQIAALTRHLGLRVAERGDAGAADMVTLYFNTFLRHALKTRSPDSFYKLVYQYRRFAENVLESAPQLSERVAFFLDYYAHQAVRMGMPYLLNVVAYDLAALCEAAYERKVHCRKRLLDLFIALDRDEPGILDMPGMVKAQIILSAKLATTGVEDAAGLLESELRKVPEEVLRETFGQIIAAREENFWEIADRRRHLDHVEPAYRKAVRDLRKRLTGVDEAGVATMLFMEEARKEAQLAARKGTREAPRPTPRGPKPAAPQEPPSEAEREEAPAESSGSGRRERSEPSPPPPSSLPPRRA
;
A
#
# COMPACT_ATOMS: atom_id res chain seq x y z
N MET A 1 6.17 6.15 -17.94
CA MET A 1 6.18 7.57 -17.54
C MET A 1 6.72 8.53 -18.63
N LYS A 2 7.78 8.21 -19.38
CA LYS A 2 8.34 9.10 -20.45
C LYS A 2 7.40 9.41 -21.63
N THR A 3 6.46 8.56 -21.99
CA THR A 3 5.54 8.78 -23.12
C THR A 3 4.39 9.74 -22.82
N ARG A 4 3.92 9.84 -21.57
CA ARG A 4 2.83 10.77 -21.17
C ARG A 4 3.31 12.23 -21.03
N THR A 5 4.56 12.46 -20.67
CA THR A 5 5.14 13.82 -20.62
C THR A 5 5.38 14.39 -22.02
N ALA A 6 5.70 13.54 -23.00
CA ALA A 6 5.90 13.96 -24.39
C ALA A 6 4.60 14.47 -25.05
N THR A 7 3.45 13.83 -24.77
CA THR A 7 2.14 14.28 -25.31
C THR A 7 1.67 15.61 -24.70
N SER A 8 1.99 15.88 -23.42
CA SER A 8 1.62 17.13 -22.76
C SER A 8 2.49 18.32 -23.21
N ALA A 9 3.78 18.07 -23.42
CA ALA A 9 4.71 19.04 -23.97
C ALA A 9 4.36 19.37 -25.42
N GLY A 10 3.98 18.37 -26.23
CA GLY A 10 3.52 18.56 -27.60
C GLY A 10 2.25 19.38 -27.69
N PHE A 11 1.25 19.12 -26.84
CA PHE A 11 0.02 19.93 -26.80
C PHE A 11 0.29 21.38 -26.39
N ALA A 12 1.09 21.62 -25.35
CA ALA A 12 1.47 22.97 -24.94
C ALA A 12 2.24 23.69 -26.05
N ALA A 13 3.14 23.01 -26.74
CA ALA A 13 3.89 23.60 -27.89
C ALA A 13 2.97 23.92 -29.06
N ILE A 14 2.04 23.04 -29.44
CA ILE A 14 1.06 23.29 -30.49
C ILE A 14 0.16 24.48 -30.12
N TRP A 15 -0.29 24.56 -28.87
CA TRP A 15 -1.15 25.66 -28.41
C TRP A 15 -0.41 26.99 -28.36
N THR A 16 0.83 27.02 -27.86
CA THR A 16 1.66 28.25 -27.90
C THR A 16 1.96 28.69 -29.33
N LEU A 17 2.21 27.73 -30.24
CA LEU A 17 2.39 28.03 -31.65
C LEU A 17 1.11 28.62 -32.27
N LEU A 18 -0.04 28.04 -31.98
CA LEU A 18 -1.35 28.50 -32.47
C LEU A 18 -1.67 29.91 -31.94
N CYS A 19 -1.40 30.18 -30.67
CA CYS A 19 -1.53 31.49 -30.06
C CYS A 19 -0.57 32.50 -30.70
N ALA A 20 0.68 32.12 -30.97
CA ALA A 20 1.68 32.97 -31.61
C ALA A 20 1.30 33.27 -33.06
N VAL A 21 0.84 32.29 -33.83
CA VAL A 21 0.36 32.46 -35.21
C VAL A 21 -0.85 33.41 -35.25
N LEU A 22 -1.81 33.22 -34.35
CA LEU A 22 -3.03 34.03 -34.27
C LEU A 22 -2.69 35.47 -33.86
N LEU A 23 -1.76 35.66 -32.91
CA LEU A 23 -1.25 36.97 -32.52
C LEU A 23 -0.50 37.66 -33.69
N ALA A 24 0.32 36.90 -34.43
CA ALA A 24 1.03 37.39 -35.60
C ALA A 24 0.08 37.82 -36.73
N LEU A 25 -0.98 37.03 -36.99
CA LEU A 25 -2.02 37.38 -37.97
C LEU A 25 -2.77 38.64 -37.54
N LEU A 26 -3.11 38.79 -36.27
CA LEU A 26 -3.72 39.99 -35.71
C LEU A 26 -2.82 41.22 -35.85
N ILE A 27 -1.54 41.08 -35.52
CA ILE A 27 -0.57 42.19 -35.68
C ILE A 27 -0.44 42.55 -37.16
N PHE A 28 -0.37 41.56 -38.06
CA PHE A 28 -0.26 41.77 -39.49
C PHE A 28 -1.48 42.50 -40.08
N ASP A 29 -2.69 42.13 -39.62
CA ASP A 29 -3.94 42.80 -40.03
C ASP A 29 -4.05 44.22 -39.45
N LEU A 30 -3.45 44.48 -38.29
CA LEU A 30 -3.46 45.75 -37.58
C LEU A 30 -2.45 46.76 -38.13
N LEU A 31 -1.28 46.29 -38.64
CA LEU A 31 -0.19 47.13 -39.14
C LEU A 31 -0.62 48.16 -40.22
N PRO A 32 -1.38 47.80 -41.29
CA PRO A 32 -1.82 48.77 -42.30
C PRO A 32 -2.85 49.78 -41.79
N HIS A 33 -3.49 49.49 -40.61
CA HIS A 33 -4.52 50.39 -40.05
C HIS A 33 -3.99 51.22 -38.87
N PHE A 34 -2.68 51.25 -38.62
CA PHE A 34 -2.08 51.95 -37.49
C PHE A 34 -2.34 53.44 -37.49
N GLU A 35 -2.35 54.11 -38.68
CA GLU A 35 -2.68 55.50 -38.80
C GLU A 35 -4.15 55.83 -38.46
N LEU A 36 -5.09 54.92 -38.73
CA LEU A 36 -6.49 54.99 -38.32
C LEU A 36 -6.71 54.94 -36.83
N LEU A 37 -5.77 54.33 -36.10
CA LEU A 37 -5.86 54.19 -34.62
C LEU A 37 -5.55 55.47 -33.87
N THR A 38 -4.77 56.40 -34.51
CA THR A 38 -4.39 57.65 -33.90
C THR A 38 -5.41 58.77 -34.17
N GLN A 39 -6.37 58.55 -35.08
CA GLN A 39 -7.43 59.55 -35.41
C GLN A 39 -8.54 59.49 -34.35
N PRO A 40 -9.11 60.66 -33.95
CA PRO A 40 -10.24 60.71 -33.04
C PRO A 40 -11.46 60.01 -33.65
N ALA A 41 -12.08 59.11 -32.86
CA ALA A 41 -13.29 58.40 -33.27
C ALA A 41 -14.51 59.31 -33.11
N ARG A 42 -15.20 59.62 -34.24
CA ARG A 42 -16.42 60.41 -34.23
C ARG A 42 -17.60 59.60 -34.76
N GLY A 43 -18.80 59.90 -34.27
CA GLY A 43 -20.02 59.34 -34.80
C GLY A 43 -20.08 57.77 -34.68
N ASP A 44 -20.21 57.08 -35.80
CA ASP A 44 -20.38 55.62 -35.85
C ASP A 44 -19.16 54.85 -35.33
N ALA A 45 -17.94 55.38 -35.57
CA ALA A 45 -16.70 54.75 -35.07
C ALA A 45 -16.60 54.75 -33.52
N LEU A 46 -17.15 55.79 -32.87
CA LEU A 46 -17.24 55.81 -31.39
C LEU A 46 -18.22 54.76 -30.87
N ARG A 47 -19.36 54.61 -31.57
CA ARG A 47 -20.36 53.57 -31.23
C ARG A 47 -19.82 52.17 -31.42
N GLU A 48 -19.09 51.90 -32.49
CA GLU A 48 -18.44 50.62 -32.75
C GLU A 48 -17.41 50.27 -31.66
N ALA A 49 -16.54 51.23 -31.28
CA ALA A 49 -15.59 51.06 -30.21
C ALA A 49 -16.27 50.76 -28.85
N SER A 50 -17.34 51.51 -28.54
CA SER A 50 -18.14 51.28 -27.34
C SER A 50 -18.79 49.90 -27.34
N ASN A 51 -19.40 49.50 -28.43
CA ASN A 51 -20.02 48.18 -28.56
C ASN A 51 -19.00 47.04 -28.41
N ALA A 52 -17.80 47.21 -28.98
CA ALA A 52 -16.72 46.25 -28.86
C ALA A 52 -16.25 46.10 -27.40
N ILE A 53 -16.04 47.20 -26.67
CA ILE A 53 -15.64 47.18 -25.26
C ILE A 53 -16.74 46.54 -24.39
N THR A 54 -18.00 46.92 -24.61
CA THR A 54 -19.14 46.33 -23.88
C THR A 54 -19.26 44.82 -24.16
N ALA A 55 -19.05 44.38 -25.40
CA ALA A 55 -19.05 42.95 -25.74
C ALA A 55 -17.91 42.21 -25.03
N CYS A 56 -16.69 42.78 -24.99
CA CYS A 56 -15.54 42.25 -24.26
C CYS A 56 -15.81 42.17 -22.76
N SER A 57 -16.41 43.21 -22.16
CA SER A 57 -16.78 43.25 -20.75
C SER A 57 -17.78 42.12 -20.38
N ARG A 58 -18.82 41.94 -21.17
CA ARG A 58 -19.79 40.87 -20.99
C ARG A 58 -19.16 39.51 -21.13
N PHE A 59 -18.34 39.27 -22.16
CA PHE A 59 -17.66 38.01 -22.39
C PHE A 59 -16.73 37.65 -21.21
N LEU A 60 -15.85 38.58 -20.82
CA LEU A 60 -14.91 38.35 -19.72
C LEU A 60 -15.62 38.11 -18.38
N GLY A 61 -16.71 38.84 -18.10
CA GLY A 61 -17.52 38.63 -16.91
C GLY A 61 -18.14 37.23 -16.84
N VAL A 62 -18.71 36.77 -17.97
CA VAL A 62 -19.26 35.42 -18.08
C VAL A 62 -18.15 34.37 -17.98
N ALA A 63 -17.03 34.55 -18.68
CA ALA A 63 -15.91 33.63 -18.66
C ALA A 63 -15.29 33.48 -17.25
N LEU A 64 -15.08 34.60 -16.56
CA LEU A 64 -14.59 34.63 -15.19
C LEU A 64 -15.58 33.89 -14.23
N SER A 65 -16.86 34.20 -14.33
CA SER A 65 -17.89 33.57 -13.50
C SER A 65 -17.94 32.04 -13.71
N MET A 66 -17.87 31.59 -14.96
CA MET A 66 -17.85 30.19 -15.32
C MET A 66 -16.58 29.48 -14.80
N LEU A 67 -15.44 30.11 -14.91
CA LEU A 67 -14.16 29.61 -14.45
C LEU A 67 -14.14 29.48 -12.92
N VAL A 68 -14.60 30.49 -12.19
CA VAL A 68 -14.71 30.49 -10.73
C VAL A 68 -15.71 29.41 -10.29
N ALA A 69 -16.88 29.30 -10.94
CA ALA A 69 -17.88 28.29 -10.62
C ALA A 69 -17.34 26.86 -10.81
N LEU A 70 -16.60 26.62 -11.91
CA LEU A 70 -15.96 25.34 -12.16
C LEU A 70 -14.95 25.00 -11.07
N CYS A 71 -14.06 25.92 -10.73
CA CYS A 71 -13.06 25.73 -9.67
C CYS A 71 -13.72 25.53 -8.30
N ALA A 72 -14.73 26.34 -7.98
CA ALA A 72 -15.47 26.28 -6.72
C ALA A 72 -16.24 24.96 -6.53
N LEU A 73 -16.65 24.31 -7.61
CA LEU A 73 -17.34 23.01 -7.56
C LEU A 73 -16.36 21.84 -7.60
N ALA A 74 -15.43 21.82 -8.58
CA ALA A 74 -14.59 20.68 -8.85
C ALA A 74 -13.53 20.43 -7.76
N ILE A 75 -12.96 21.50 -7.19
CA ILE A 75 -11.87 21.37 -6.21
C ILE A 75 -12.37 20.85 -4.86
N PRO A 76 -13.42 21.42 -4.22
CA PRO A 76 -13.95 20.89 -2.98
C PRO A 76 -14.51 19.48 -3.14
N LEU A 77 -15.15 19.17 -4.29
CA LEU A 77 -15.64 17.81 -4.56
C LEU A 77 -14.49 16.79 -4.53
N THR A 78 -13.39 17.07 -5.24
CA THR A 78 -12.22 16.19 -5.26
C THR A 78 -11.49 16.18 -3.91
N ALA A 79 -11.41 17.33 -3.23
CA ALA A 79 -10.82 17.44 -1.89
C ALA A 79 -11.56 16.60 -0.85
N ASN A 80 -12.89 16.58 -0.88
CA ASN A 80 -13.71 15.74 -0.01
C ASN A 80 -13.52 14.24 -0.29
N VAL A 81 -13.21 13.91 -1.53
CA VAL A 81 -12.98 12.53 -1.96
C VAL A 81 -11.65 11.99 -1.48
N TYR A 82 -10.58 12.76 -1.59
CA TYR A 82 -9.21 12.30 -1.33
C TYR A 82 -8.59 12.98 -0.11
N THR A 83 -8.38 14.30 -0.15
CA THR A 83 -7.75 15.05 0.95
C THR A 83 -8.04 16.55 0.86
N PRO A 84 -8.32 17.23 2.00
CA PRO A 84 -8.47 18.68 2.05
C PRO A 84 -7.21 19.45 1.60
N LYS A 85 -6.03 18.84 1.69
CA LYS A 85 -4.75 19.42 1.24
C LYS A 85 -4.78 19.85 -0.22
N LEU A 86 -5.65 19.26 -1.03
CA LEU A 86 -5.81 19.62 -2.44
C LEU A 86 -6.18 21.09 -2.63
N ILE A 87 -6.98 21.67 -1.72
CA ILE A 87 -7.37 23.08 -1.79
C ILE A 87 -6.14 23.98 -1.60
N GLU A 88 -5.31 23.66 -0.60
CA GLU A 88 -4.07 24.40 -0.35
C GLU A 88 -3.11 24.31 -1.55
N LEU A 89 -2.93 23.08 -2.09
CA LEU A 89 -2.08 22.85 -3.26
C LEU A 89 -2.57 23.63 -4.48
N PHE A 90 -3.89 23.73 -4.68
CA PHE A 90 -4.47 24.48 -5.80
C PHE A 90 -4.23 25.98 -5.66
N VAL A 91 -4.47 26.54 -4.46
CA VAL A 91 -4.26 27.97 -4.18
C VAL A 91 -2.77 28.35 -4.21
N ALA A 92 -1.90 27.44 -3.75
CA ALA A 92 -0.45 27.66 -3.77
C ALA A 92 0.17 27.52 -5.16
N ASP A 93 -0.52 26.90 -6.12
CA ASP A 93 0.01 26.67 -7.47
C ASP A 93 0.19 27.98 -8.24
N ARG A 94 1.39 28.18 -8.81
CA ARG A 94 1.77 29.43 -9.50
C ARG A 94 0.93 29.68 -10.74
N LEU A 95 0.62 28.63 -11.51
CA LEU A 95 -0.15 28.75 -12.74
C LEU A 95 -1.59 29.13 -12.45
N ASN A 96 -2.21 28.54 -11.43
CA ASN A 96 -3.56 28.89 -11.01
C ASN A 96 -3.66 30.36 -10.59
N ARG A 97 -2.71 30.82 -9.76
CA ARG A 97 -2.66 32.25 -9.33
C ARG A 97 -2.48 33.21 -10.51
N LEU A 98 -1.61 32.85 -11.44
CA LEU A 98 -1.34 33.66 -12.59
C LEU A 98 -2.56 33.74 -13.51
N VAL A 99 -3.20 32.63 -13.84
CA VAL A 99 -4.35 32.60 -14.75
C VAL A 99 -5.57 33.26 -14.12
N ILE A 100 -5.91 32.92 -12.87
CA ILE A 100 -7.04 33.57 -12.17
C ILE A 100 -6.77 35.06 -12.01
N GLY A 101 -5.56 35.45 -11.61
CA GLY A 101 -5.16 36.87 -11.50
C GLY A 101 -5.26 37.60 -12.81
N TYR A 102 -4.87 36.98 -13.94
CA TYR A 102 -5.02 37.54 -15.27
C TYR A 102 -6.49 37.81 -15.64
N PHE A 103 -7.38 36.83 -15.42
CA PHE A 103 -8.81 36.97 -15.68
C PHE A 103 -9.44 38.09 -14.84
N VAL A 104 -9.09 38.18 -13.57
CA VAL A 104 -9.57 39.23 -12.66
C VAL A 104 -9.08 40.60 -13.14
N LEU A 105 -7.79 40.73 -13.44
CA LEU A 105 -7.20 41.99 -13.89
C LEU A 105 -7.75 42.43 -15.27
N ALA A 106 -7.81 41.51 -16.24
CA ALA A 106 -8.35 41.78 -17.57
C ALA A 106 -9.81 42.24 -17.48
N ASN A 107 -10.63 41.55 -16.67
CA ASN A 107 -12.02 41.95 -16.46
C ASN A 107 -12.14 43.34 -15.81
N ALA A 108 -11.31 43.63 -14.81
CA ALA A 108 -11.29 44.96 -14.15
C ALA A 108 -10.87 46.06 -15.13
N VAL A 109 -9.85 45.85 -15.97
CA VAL A 109 -9.38 46.83 -16.97
C VAL A 109 -10.44 47.08 -18.03
N VAL A 110 -11.09 46.01 -18.55
CA VAL A 110 -12.12 46.13 -19.58
C VAL A 110 -13.36 46.83 -19.02
N LEU A 111 -13.81 46.44 -17.82
CA LEU A 111 -14.93 47.07 -17.13
C LEU A 111 -14.66 48.57 -16.87
N TRP A 112 -13.44 48.92 -16.41
CA TRP A 112 -13.05 50.30 -16.20
C TRP A 112 -13.13 51.12 -17.50
N ASN A 113 -12.65 50.58 -18.63
CA ASN A 113 -12.73 51.25 -19.92
C ASN A 113 -14.17 51.38 -20.41
N ASP A 114 -15.05 50.38 -20.17
CA ASP A 114 -16.46 50.44 -20.50
C ASP A 114 -17.18 51.56 -19.73
N VAL A 115 -16.94 51.66 -18.42
CA VAL A 115 -17.51 52.73 -17.58
C VAL A 115 -16.95 54.12 -17.97
N MET A 116 -15.63 54.24 -18.17
CA MET A 116 -15.00 55.52 -18.51
C MET A 116 -15.42 56.05 -19.88
N LEU A 117 -15.64 55.16 -20.86
CA LEU A 117 -16.12 55.57 -22.16
C LEU A 117 -17.58 56.05 -22.08
N GLY A 118 -18.40 55.44 -21.23
CA GLY A 118 -19.80 55.88 -20.96
C GLY A 118 -19.88 57.22 -20.23
N LEU A 119 -18.94 57.52 -19.31
CA LEU A 119 -18.97 58.73 -18.49
C LEU A 119 -18.31 59.95 -19.17
N SER A 120 -17.20 59.76 -19.89
CA SER A 120 -16.34 60.87 -20.36
C SER A 120 -16.54 61.25 -21.80
N GLY A 121 -17.23 60.48 -22.62
CA GLY A 121 -17.39 60.75 -24.06
C GLY A 121 -16.07 60.98 -24.81
N ALA A 122 -14.97 60.40 -24.29
CA ALA A 122 -13.60 60.66 -24.73
C ALA A 122 -13.35 60.12 -26.15
N GLU A 123 -13.61 60.92 -27.16
CA GLU A 123 -13.46 60.62 -28.61
C GLU A 123 -12.01 60.25 -28.98
N VAL A 124 -11.02 60.90 -28.34
CA VAL A 124 -9.62 60.88 -28.79
C VAL A 124 -8.92 59.52 -28.53
N ALA A 125 -9.39 58.68 -27.66
CA ALA A 125 -8.73 57.41 -27.31
C ALA A 125 -9.63 56.17 -27.40
N ALA A 126 -10.82 56.26 -27.99
CA ALA A 126 -11.79 55.16 -27.99
C ALA A 126 -11.30 53.94 -28.78
N ARG A 127 -10.72 54.13 -29.97
CA ARG A 127 -10.19 53.03 -30.81
C ARG A 127 -9.04 52.28 -30.15
N PRO A 128 -7.93 52.93 -29.67
CA PRO A 128 -6.85 52.18 -29.00
C PRO A 128 -7.31 51.47 -27.70
N ARG A 129 -8.24 52.04 -26.95
CA ARG A 129 -8.84 51.39 -25.78
C ARG A 129 -9.63 50.13 -26.15
N ALA A 130 -10.47 50.22 -27.22
CA ALA A 130 -11.19 49.05 -27.72
C ALA A 130 -10.24 47.93 -28.16
N LEU A 131 -9.16 48.30 -28.83
CA LEU A 131 -8.16 47.33 -29.28
C LEU A 131 -7.45 46.64 -28.13
N VAL A 132 -7.05 47.36 -27.08
CA VAL A 132 -6.49 46.76 -25.85
C VAL A 132 -7.51 45.84 -25.20
N CYS A 133 -8.77 46.22 -25.10
CA CYS A 133 -9.82 45.39 -24.54
C CYS A 133 -10.05 44.10 -25.36
N VAL A 134 -10.05 44.20 -26.68
CA VAL A 134 -10.16 43.03 -27.59
C VAL A 134 -8.95 42.12 -27.45
N ALA A 135 -7.73 42.68 -27.41
CA ALA A 135 -6.51 41.91 -27.24
C ALA A 135 -6.50 41.12 -25.90
N LEU A 136 -6.86 41.80 -24.80
CA LEU A 136 -6.98 41.14 -23.48
C LEU A 136 -8.06 40.02 -23.51
N THR A 137 -9.19 40.29 -24.13
CA THR A 137 -10.29 39.32 -24.25
C THR A 137 -9.88 38.10 -25.08
N LEU A 138 -9.13 38.34 -26.18
CA LEU A 138 -8.65 37.26 -27.03
C LEU A 138 -7.65 36.36 -26.31
N VAL A 139 -6.69 36.96 -25.58
CA VAL A 139 -5.75 36.18 -24.76
C VAL A 139 -6.49 35.37 -23.68
N ALA A 140 -7.52 35.97 -23.07
CA ALA A 140 -8.38 35.23 -22.11
C ALA A 140 -9.07 34.04 -22.80
N LEU A 141 -9.70 34.27 -23.95
CA LEU A 141 -10.39 33.21 -24.71
C LEU A 141 -9.43 32.05 -25.06
N LEU A 142 -8.25 32.37 -25.57
CA LEU A 142 -7.23 31.39 -25.94
C LEU A 142 -6.67 30.63 -24.73
N SER A 143 -6.69 31.25 -23.55
CA SER A 143 -6.20 30.58 -22.31
C SER A 143 -7.20 29.65 -21.67
N ILE A 144 -8.50 29.72 -21.97
CA ILE A 144 -9.56 28.91 -21.34
C ILE A 144 -9.30 27.41 -21.56
N ALA A 145 -9.11 26.98 -22.80
CA ALA A 145 -9.00 25.56 -23.12
C ALA A 145 -7.75 24.90 -22.50
N PRO A 146 -6.52 25.47 -22.62
CA PRO A 146 -5.36 24.89 -21.96
C PRO A 146 -5.46 24.94 -20.43
N TYR A 147 -6.06 25.97 -19.85
CA TYR A 147 -6.26 26.04 -18.42
C TYR A 147 -7.28 25.02 -17.92
N LEU A 148 -8.38 24.81 -18.62
CA LEU A 148 -9.36 23.78 -18.30
C LEU A 148 -8.69 22.39 -18.30
N LEU A 149 -7.92 22.07 -19.32
CA LEU A 149 -7.15 20.81 -19.38
C LEU A 149 -6.14 20.70 -18.24
N TYR A 150 -5.51 21.82 -17.87
CA TYR A 150 -4.62 21.86 -16.72
C TYR A 150 -5.34 21.54 -15.40
N VAL A 151 -6.51 22.18 -15.15
CA VAL A 151 -7.33 21.92 -13.96
C VAL A 151 -7.79 20.46 -13.92
N LEU A 152 -8.27 19.91 -15.03
CA LEU A 152 -8.68 18.50 -15.10
C LEU A 152 -7.51 17.57 -14.77
N ARG A 153 -6.31 17.82 -15.28
CA ARG A 153 -5.10 17.04 -14.95
C ARG A 153 -4.66 17.26 -13.51
N PHE A 154 -4.86 18.45 -12.96
CA PHE A 154 -4.55 18.76 -11.58
C PHE A 154 -5.36 17.90 -10.62
N LEU A 155 -6.62 17.60 -10.95
CA LEU A 155 -7.56 16.84 -10.14
C LEU A 155 -7.37 15.32 -10.26
N VAL A 156 -6.52 14.81 -11.16
CA VAL A 156 -6.20 13.39 -11.28
C VAL A 156 -5.46 12.93 -10.01
N PRO A 157 -5.90 11.81 -9.36
CA PRO A 157 -5.35 11.37 -8.08
C PRO A 157 -3.83 11.13 -8.09
N GLN A 158 -3.29 10.55 -9.17
CA GLN A 158 -1.84 10.36 -9.34
C GLN A 158 -1.08 11.70 -9.30
N SER A 159 -1.64 12.75 -9.90
CA SER A 159 -1.05 14.10 -9.87
C SER A 159 -1.02 14.66 -8.44
N ILE A 160 -2.04 14.34 -7.63
CA ILE A 160 -2.14 14.75 -6.22
C ILE A 160 -1.04 14.07 -5.41
N VAL A 161 -0.89 12.74 -5.54
CA VAL A 161 0.17 11.96 -4.88
C VAL A 161 1.54 12.55 -5.19
N GLY A 162 1.88 12.73 -6.48
CA GLY A 162 3.17 13.26 -6.88
C GLY A 162 3.43 14.72 -6.47
N ARG A 163 2.38 15.53 -6.23
CA ARG A 163 2.53 16.90 -5.70
C ARG A 163 2.82 16.89 -4.20
N ILE A 164 2.05 16.09 -3.42
CA ILE A 164 2.28 15.94 -1.98
C ILE A 164 3.67 15.36 -1.75
N GLN A 165 4.07 14.32 -2.49
CA GLN A 165 5.40 13.72 -2.41
C GLN A 165 6.51 14.77 -2.60
N ARG A 166 6.41 15.61 -3.65
CA ARG A 166 7.39 16.68 -3.90
C ARG A 166 7.44 17.70 -2.76
N GLU A 167 6.30 18.02 -2.15
CA GLU A 167 6.25 18.92 -1.01
C GLU A 167 6.90 18.30 0.24
N VAL A 168 6.72 16.98 0.45
CA VAL A 168 7.42 16.25 1.54
C VAL A 168 8.92 16.25 1.30
N VAL A 169 9.35 15.89 0.09
CA VAL A 169 10.79 15.84 -0.27
C VAL A 169 11.42 17.22 -0.14
N ALA A 170 10.75 18.28 -0.60
CA ALA A 170 11.24 19.65 -0.43
C ALA A 170 11.38 20.00 1.08
N SER A 171 10.39 19.63 1.90
CA SER A 171 10.50 19.85 3.37
C SER A 171 11.65 19.07 4.01
N ILE A 172 11.98 17.89 3.45
CA ILE A 172 13.13 17.07 3.89
C ILE A 172 14.45 17.68 3.40
N ASP A 173 14.49 18.23 2.19
CA ASP A 173 15.67 18.92 1.65
C ASP A 173 15.97 20.19 2.45
N ASP A 174 14.96 20.98 2.80
CA ASP A 174 15.07 22.14 3.70
C ASP A 174 15.72 21.76 5.04
N LEU A 175 15.41 20.55 5.58
CA LEU A 175 16.03 20.06 6.84
C LEU A 175 17.55 19.98 6.77
N GLY A 176 18.12 19.66 5.61
CA GLY A 176 19.58 19.52 5.44
C GLY A 176 20.32 20.86 5.31
N ASP A 177 19.60 21.89 4.89
CA ASP A 177 20.16 23.22 4.64
C ASP A 177 20.01 24.16 5.87
N GLU A 178 19.05 23.85 6.76
CA GLU A 178 18.79 24.61 7.97
C GLU A 178 19.76 24.28 9.11
N THR A 179 20.30 25.29 9.74
CA THR A 179 21.19 25.16 10.89
C THR A 179 20.50 25.41 12.23
N ASP A 180 19.35 26.10 12.22
CA ASP A 180 18.55 26.35 13.41
C ASP A 180 17.69 25.13 13.78
N PRO A 181 17.85 24.56 14.99
CA PRO A 181 17.03 23.45 15.45
C PRO A 181 15.51 23.70 15.45
N ALA A 182 15.08 24.97 15.63
CA ALA A 182 13.66 25.31 15.62
C ALA A 182 13.07 25.27 14.20
N GLU A 183 13.83 25.69 13.20
CA GLU A 183 13.45 25.60 11.78
C GLU A 183 13.46 24.16 11.30
N GLN A 184 14.45 23.35 11.72
CA GLN A 184 14.47 21.90 11.49
C GLN A 184 13.24 21.23 12.09
N ASP A 185 12.84 21.57 13.32
CA ASP A 185 11.63 21.03 13.95
C ASP A 185 10.37 21.38 13.13
N GLN A 186 10.24 22.62 12.68
CA GLN A 186 9.11 23.04 11.87
C GLN A 186 9.06 22.31 10.52
N ALA A 187 10.19 22.14 9.85
CA ALA A 187 10.27 21.40 8.58
C ALA A 187 9.93 19.92 8.78
N LEU A 188 10.37 19.31 9.88
CA LEU A 188 10.05 17.93 10.24
C LEU A 188 8.53 17.75 10.49
N ARG A 189 7.90 18.69 11.23
CA ARG A 189 6.44 18.69 11.44
C ARG A 189 5.67 18.81 10.12
N ARG A 190 6.13 19.67 9.21
CA ARG A 190 5.55 19.78 7.86
C ARG A 190 5.68 18.47 7.10
N ALA A 191 6.85 17.83 7.13
CA ALA A 191 7.08 16.54 6.48
C ALA A 191 6.14 15.46 7.04
N VAL A 192 6.02 15.32 8.37
CA VAL A 192 5.09 14.37 9.02
C VAL A 192 3.64 14.63 8.60
N THR A 193 3.19 15.89 8.64
CA THR A 193 1.83 16.26 8.23
C THR A 193 1.55 15.89 6.76
N ASN A 194 2.51 16.13 5.89
CA ASN A 194 2.37 15.81 4.47
C ASN A 194 2.42 14.28 4.23
N ILE A 195 3.22 13.50 5.00
CA ILE A 195 3.17 12.03 5.01
C ILE A 195 1.77 11.52 5.38
N GLN A 196 1.14 12.13 6.39
CA GLN A 196 -0.24 11.79 6.76
C GLN A 196 -1.25 12.10 5.65
N TYR A 197 -1.07 13.21 4.91
CA TYR A 197 -1.91 13.50 3.75
C TYR A 197 -1.70 12.47 2.64
N LEU A 198 -0.47 12.04 2.41
CA LEU A 198 -0.15 10.97 1.45
C LEU A 198 -0.82 9.65 1.87
N GLY A 199 -0.74 9.29 3.15
CA GLY A 199 -1.44 8.15 3.73
C GLY A 199 -2.96 8.23 3.53
N LYS A 200 -3.57 9.41 3.76
CA LYS A 200 -5.02 9.62 3.55
C LYS A 200 -5.44 9.41 2.09
N VAL A 201 -4.68 9.92 1.12
CA VAL A 201 -4.96 9.71 -0.31
C VAL A 201 -4.88 8.22 -0.64
N THR A 202 -3.81 7.55 -0.20
CA THR A 202 -3.62 6.11 -0.39
C THR A 202 -4.75 5.30 0.25
N LEU A 203 -5.17 5.65 1.47
CA LEU A 203 -6.28 5.00 2.18
C LEU A 203 -7.59 5.10 1.39
N ARG A 204 -7.91 6.30 0.88
CA ARG A 204 -9.12 6.52 0.07
C ARG A 204 -9.07 5.74 -1.24
N SER A 205 -7.89 5.61 -1.85
CA SER A 205 -7.71 4.82 -3.06
C SER A 205 -7.93 3.33 -2.81
N ILE A 206 -7.42 2.79 -1.69
CA ILE A 206 -7.67 1.40 -1.27
C ILE A 206 -9.17 1.17 -1.05
N GLN A 207 -9.85 2.08 -0.33
CA GLN A 207 -11.30 2.00 -0.08
C GLN A 207 -12.14 2.00 -1.36
N ARG A 208 -11.62 2.58 -2.44
CA ARG A 208 -12.26 2.66 -3.77
C ARG A 208 -11.80 1.59 -4.74
N HIS A 209 -10.96 0.65 -4.30
CA HIS A 209 -10.34 -0.36 -5.15
C HIS A 209 -9.49 0.22 -6.30
N ASP A 210 -9.02 1.45 -6.17
CA ASP A 210 -8.09 2.07 -7.12
C ASP A 210 -6.66 1.62 -6.81
N ARG A 211 -6.29 0.48 -7.40
CA ARG A 211 -5.00 -0.20 -7.14
C ARG A 211 -3.81 0.62 -7.63
N ASP A 212 -3.96 1.29 -8.75
CA ASP A 212 -2.87 2.05 -9.36
C ASP A 212 -2.48 3.25 -8.49
N VAL A 213 -3.48 4.00 -8.02
CA VAL A 213 -3.24 5.14 -7.11
C VAL A 213 -2.74 4.68 -5.74
N ALA A 214 -3.24 3.54 -5.24
CA ALA A 214 -2.75 2.97 -3.98
C ALA A 214 -1.28 2.56 -4.09
N ALA A 215 -0.88 1.89 -5.19
CA ALA A 215 0.51 1.51 -5.45
C ALA A 215 1.43 2.73 -5.58
N GLU A 216 0.97 3.78 -6.30
CA GLU A 216 1.72 5.05 -6.44
C GLU A 216 1.88 5.76 -5.09
N GLY A 217 0.85 5.72 -4.23
CA GLY A 217 0.92 6.25 -2.87
C GLY A 217 1.94 5.51 -1.99
N LEU A 218 1.99 4.19 -2.06
CA LEU A 218 2.98 3.39 -1.34
C LEU A 218 4.41 3.64 -1.88
N GLN A 219 4.57 3.73 -3.20
CA GLN A 219 5.85 4.07 -3.81
C GLN A 219 6.31 5.47 -3.38
N ALA A 220 5.40 6.44 -3.33
CA ALA A 220 5.72 7.78 -2.86
C ALA A 220 6.19 7.79 -1.41
N LEU A 221 5.61 6.97 -0.52
CA LEU A 221 6.09 6.80 0.86
C LEU A 221 7.50 6.21 0.90
N GLU A 222 7.83 5.27 0.02
CA GLU A 222 9.18 4.69 -0.10
C GLU A 222 10.20 5.74 -0.56
N GLU A 223 9.87 6.54 -1.57
CA GLU A 223 10.74 7.59 -2.09
C GLU A 223 10.98 8.70 -1.05
N VAL A 224 9.94 9.08 -0.30
CA VAL A 224 10.05 9.99 0.85
C VAL A 224 11.01 9.44 1.90
N PHE A 225 10.88 8.16 2.23
CA PHE A 225 11.79 7.51 3.16
C PHE A 225 13.24 7.54 2.68
N GLN A 226 13.47 7.23 1.40
CA GLN A 226 14.82 7.24 0.82
C GLN A 226 15.43 8.66 0.87
N ALA A 227 14.66 9.70 0.53
CA ALA A 227 15.10 11.09 0.65
C ALA A 227 15.47 11.44 2.09
N TYR A 228 14.62 11.10 3.05
CA TYR A 228 14.90 11.34 4.46
C TYR A 228 16.16 10.63 4.96
N GLN A 229 16.32 9.37 4.59
CA GLN A 229 17.50 8.60 5.00
C GLN A 229 18.82 9.22 4.54
N THR A 230 18.84 9.96 3.44
CA THR A 230 20.05 10.68 2.99
C THR A 230 20.34 11.91 3.83
N ARG A 231 19.33 12.53 4.42
CA ARG A 231 19.42 13.75 5.22
C ARG A 231 19.56 13.49 6.74
N LYS A 232 19.03 12.35 7.22
CA LYS A 232 19.02 12.00 8.66
C LYS A 232 20.36 12.19 9.40
N PRO A 233 21.52 11.83 8.84
CA PRO A 233 22.82 12.01 9.53
C PRO A 233 23.17 13.47 9.81
N TYR A 234 22.57 14.42 9.11
CA TYR A 234 22.83 15.85 9.24
C TYR A 234 21.86 16.57 10.18
N LEU A 235 20.84 15.86 10.70
CA LEU A 235 19.83 16.44 11.57
C LEU A 235 20.33 16.53 13.01
N SER A 236 19.96 17.62 13.69
CA SER A 236 20.26 17.79 15.10
C SER A 236 19.45 16.82 15.97
N PRO A 237 20.07 16.19 16.99
CA PRO A 237 19.34 15.32 17.91
C PRO A 237 18.23 16.04 18.70
N SER A 238 18.32 17.37 18.85
CA SER A 238 17.31 18.19 19.49
C SER A 238 16.04 18.32 18.65
N ALA A 239 16.17 18.55 17.34
CA ALA A 239 15.05 18.60 16.41
C ALA A 239 14.32 17.26 16.36
N LEU A 240 15.06 16.14 16.26
CA LEU A 240 14.49 14.80 16.25
C LEU A 240 13.72 14.45 17.54
N ARG A 241 14.03 15.07 18.68
CA ARG A 241 13.33 14.86 19.95
C ARG A 241 12.10 15.74 20.16
N SER A 242 12.11 16.95 19.61
CA SER A 242 11.09 17.97 19.87
C SER A 242 9.78 17.72 19.10
N SER A 243 9.87 17.24 17.86
CA SER A 243 8.73 17.18 16.94
C SER A 243 7.80 15.98 17.10
N CYS A 244 8.16 14.99 17.93
CA CYS A 244 7.43 13.72 17.95
C CYS A 244 6.07 13.76 18.64
N ARG A 245 5.90 14.53 19.70
CA ARG A 245 4.73 14.40 20.57
C ARG A 245 3.42 14.78 19.92
N ASP A 246 3.39 15.92 19.25
CA ASP A 246 2.14 16.49 18.77
C ASP A 246 1.80 16.06 17.34
N ALA A 247 2.85 15.83 16.52
CA ALA A 247 2.67 15.60 15.10
C ALA A 247 2.14 14.18 14.76
N LEU A 248 2.51 13.16 15.55
CA LEU A 248 2.13 11.77 15.27
C LEU A 248 0.82 11.34 15.92
N GLY A 249 0.27 12.12 16.87
CA GLY A 249 -0.98 11.77 17.57
C GLY A 249 -0.90 10.46 18.35
N LEU A 250 0.30 10.02 18.73
CA LEU A 250 0.55 8.76 19.42
C LEU A 250 0.51 8.95 20.95
N GLY A 251 0.26 7.86 21.66
CA GLY A 251 0.26 7.90 23.13
C GLY A 251 1.62 8.32 23.71
N PRO A 252 1.65 8.89 24.93
CA PRO A 252 2.85 9.49 25.51
C PRO A 252 4.02 8.52 25.66
N GLU A 253 3.77 7.26 25.98
CA GLU A 253 4.80 6.23 26.16
C GLU A 253 5.51 5.89 24.84
N LEU A 254 4.72 5.71 23.76
CA LEU A 254 5.26 5.43 22.44
C LEU A 254 6.02 6.65 21.89
N SER A 255 5.53 7.86 22.16
CA SER A 255 6.22 9.09 21.76
C SER A 255 7.59 9.20 22.42
N LEU A 256 7.72 8.88 23.72
CA LEU A 256 9.00 8.85 24.42
C LEU A 256 9.97 7.79 23.85
N GLU A 257 9.44 6.67 23.42
CA GLU A 257 10.26 5.62 22.79
C GLU A 257 10.77 6.07 21.41
N ILE A 258 9.94 6.73 20.61
CA ILE A 258 10.31 7.30 19.32
C ILE A 258 11.39 8.38 19.49
N GLU A 259 11.24 9.25 20.50
CA GLU A 259 12.24 10.27 20.84
C GLU A 259 13.60 9.64 21.19
N ARG A 260 13.61 8.57 22.00
CA ARG A 260 14.84 7.84 22.34
C ARG A 260 15.50 7.20 21.12
N LYS A 261 14.70 6.68 20.21
CA LYS A 261 15.14 5.98 19.00
C LYS A 261 15.40 6.92 17.82
N GLN A 262 15.06 8.21 17.94
CA GLN A 262 15.21 9.22 16.88
C GLN A 262 14.62 8.76 15.52
N ALA A 263 13.47 8.11 15.54
CA ALA A 263 12.85 7.41 14.40
C ALA A 263 11.53 8.08 13.97
N VAL A 264 11.49 9.43 13.89
CA VAL A 264 10.25 10.20 13.68
C VAL A 264 9.61 9.91 12.34
N ILE A 265 10.35 10.07 11.25
CA ILE A 265 9.83 9.88 9.88
C ILE A 265 9.58 8.40 9.60
N GLU A 266 10.47 7.52 10.10
CA GLU A 266 10.28 6.07 10.00
C GLU A 266 8.95 5.66 10.63
N VAL A 267 8.68 6.15 11.83
CA VAL A 267 7.43 5.85 12.54
C VAL A 267 6.25 6.55 11.89
N ALA A 268 6.38 7.76 11.37
CA ALA A 268 5.32 8.42 10.63
C ALA A 268 4.85 7.57 9.44
N ILE A 269 5.79 7.05 8.66
CA ILE A 269 5.48 6.18 7.53
C ILE A 269 4.88 4.84 8.00
N LEU A 270 5.50 4.19 9.00
CA LEU A 270 5.01 2.92 9.54
C LEU A 270 3.62 3.06 10.17
N ALA A 271 3.31 4.19 10.79
CA ALA A 271 1.99 4.48 11.33
C ALA A 271 0.93 4.60 10.22
N GLU A 272 1.27 5.25 9.09
CA GLU A 272 0.38 5.27 7.93
C GLU A 272 0.19 3.86 7.35
N LEU A 273 1.25 3.07 7.20
CA LEU A 273 1.13 1.67 6.75
C LEU A 273 0.24 0.84 7.69
N ASN A 274 0.30 1.11 9.00
CA ASN A 274 -0.56 0.46 9.99
C ASN A 274 -2.04 0.88 9.88
N LEU A 275 -2.34 2.06 9.38
CA LEU A 275 -3.71 2.48 9.06
C LEU A 275 -4.21 1.88 7.74
N LEU A 276 -3.32 1.72 6.75
CA LEU A 276 -3.65 1.19 5.43
C LEU A 276 -3.93 -0.31 5.45
N LEU A 277 -3.12 -1.08 6.19
CA LEU A 277 -3.15 -2.55 6.18
C LEU A 277 -4.52 -3.14 6.57
N PRO A 278 -5.17 -2.76 7.69
CA PRO A 278 -6.47 -3.33 8.06
C PRO A 278 -7.56 -3.04 7.03
N VAL A 279 -7.45 -1.91 6.32
CA VAL A 279 -8.39 -1.56 5.25
C VAL A 279 -8.12 -2.42 4.02
N ALA A 280 -6.87 -2.58 3.61
CA ALA A 280 -6.48 -3.44 2.49
C ALA A 280 -6.91 -4.90 2.71
N ILE A 281 -6.77 -5.41 3.94
CA ILE A 281 -7.25 -6.75 4.32
C ILE A 281 -8.78 -6.83 4.20
N ARG A 282 -9.50 -5.83 4.73
CA ARG A 282 -10.98 -5.83 4.74
C ARG A 282 -11.59 -5.75 3.34
N VAL A 283 -10.98 -5.00 2.44
CA VAL A 283 -11.43 -4.87 1.04
C VAL A 283 -10.79 -5.91 0.13
N GLU A 284 -10.06 -6.87 0.68
CA GLU A 284 -9.46 -8.04 0.00
C GLU A 284 -8.52 -7.68 -1.16
N VAL A 285 -7.78 -6.57 -1.03
CA VAL A 285 -6.77 -6.17 -2.01
C VAL A 285 -5.40 -6.75 -1.61
N GLY A 286 -5.22 -8.06 -1.85
CA GLY A 286 -4.03 -8.80 -1.44
C GLY A 286 -2.72 -8.26 -2.01
N GLU A 287 -2.73 -7.64 -3.20
CA GLU A 287 -1.57 -6.99 -3.80
C GLU A 287 -1.07 -5.80 -2.97
N VAL A 288 -1.98 -5.00 -2.43
CA VAL A 288 -1.64 -3.87 -1.55
C VAL A 288 -1.06 -4.37 -0.24
N VAL A 289 -1.59 -5.47 0.32
CA VAL A 289 -1.03 -6.11 1.52
C VAL A 289 0.42 -6.56 1.27
N ALA A 290 0.68 -7.20 0.13
CA ALA A 290 2.03 -7.62 -0.26
C ALA A 290 2.98 -6.42 -0.43
N GLN A 291 2.52 -5.33 -1.03
CA GLN A 291 3.29 -4.09 -1.20
C GLN A 291 3.60 -3.43 0.15
N ILE A 292 2.64 -3.34 1.07
CA ILE A 292 2.85 -2.82 2.43
C ILE A 292 3.91 -3.66 3.16
N ALA A 293 3.80 -4.99 3.11
CA ALA A 293 4.75 -5.89 3.73
C ALA A 293 6.17 -5.75 3.12
N ALA A 294 6.27 -5.65 1.79
CA ALA A 294 7.52 -5.45 1.09
C ALA A 294 8.15 -4.09 1.41
N LEU A 295 7.36 -3.02 1.42
CA LEU A 295 7.82 -1.68 1.80
C LEU A 295 8.35 -1.67 3.23
N THR A 296 7.62 -2.27 4.18
CA THR A 296 8.07 -2.38 5.57
C THR A 296 9.42 -3.11 5.68
N ARG A 297 9.62 -4.19 4.90
CA ARG A 297 10.91 -4.89 4.82
C ARG A 297 12.01 -3.99 4.24
N HIS A 298 11.72 -3.24 3.18
CA HIS A 298 12.70 -2.31 2.58
C HIS A 298 13.12 -1.22 3.56
N LEU A 299 12.16 -0.64 4.30
CA LEU A 299 12.44 0.31 5.37
C LEU A 299 13.38 -0.31 6.42
N GLY A 300 13.05 -1.51 6.89
CA GLY A 300 13.84 -2.22 7.89
C GLY A 300 15.25 -2.54 7.42
N LEU A 301 15.41 -2.96 6.18
CA LEU A 301 16.72 -3.24 5.59
C LEU A 301 17.61 -1.98 5.54
N ARG A 302 17.05 -0.87 5.05
CA ARG A 302 17.80 0.39 4.93
C ARG A 302 18.28 0.95 6.28
N VAL A 303 17.44 0.88 7.31
CA VAL A 303 17.83 1.34 8.65
C VAL A 303 18.84 0.40 9.29
N ALA A 304 18.72 -0.91 9.08
CA ALA A 304 19.68 -1.89 9.59
C ALA A 304 21.06 -1.77 8.90
N GLU A 305 21.12 -1.56 7.58
CA GLU A 305 22.35 -1.30 6.82
C GLU A 305 23.12 -0.09 7.34
N ARG A 306 22.43 0.89 7.90
CA ARG A 306 23.01 2.09 8.52
C ARG A 306 23.36 1.94 10.00
N GLY A 307 23.08 0.79 10.59
CA GLY A 307 23.29 0.54 12.01
C GLY A 307 22.31 1.25 12.92
N ASP A 308 21.17 1.75 12.38
CA ASP A 308 20.11 2.39 13.17
C ASP A 308 19.25 1.33 13.86
N ALA A 309 19.77 0.80 14.97
CA ALA A 309 19.09 -0.23 15.76
C ALA A 309 17.73 0.24 16.30
N GLY A 310 17.59 1.55 16.59
CA GLY A 310 16.34 2.12 17.10
C GLY A 310 15.20 2.03 16.08
N ALA A 311 15.45 2.50 14.87
CA ALA A 311 14.49 2.43 13.79
C ALA A 311 14.21 0.98 13.36
N ALA A 312 15.21 0.10 13.34
CA ALA A 312 15.03 -1.32 13.04
C ALA A 312 14.14 -2.03 14.06
N ASP A 313 14.25 -1.68 15.34
CA ASP A 313 13.33 -2.13 16.39
C ASP A 313 11.88 -1.69 16.12
N MET A 314 11.67 -0.44 15.69
CA MET A 314 10.33 0.06 15.35
C MET A 314 9.72 -0.74 14.20
N VAL A 315 10.49 -1.04 13.16
CA VAL A 315 10.04 -1.89 12.05
C VAL A 315 9.57 -3.26 12.55
N THR A 316 10.31 -3.87 13.49
CA THR A 316 9.94 -5.15 14.10
C THR A 316 8.61 -5.06 14.85
N LEU A 317 8.39 -4.00 15.64
CA LEU A 317 7.14 -3.78 16.37
C LEU A 317 5.93 -3.60 15.42
N TYR A 318 6.14 -2.91 14.30
CA TYR A 318 5.08 -2.74 13.30
C TYR A 318 4.77 -4.04 12.55
N PHE A 319 5.77 -4.87 12.20
CA PHE A 319 5.50 -6.21 11.67
C PHE A 319 4.67 -7.05 12.63
N ASN A 320 5.00 -7.01 13.92
CA ASN A 320 4.21 -7.71 14.94
C ASN A 320 2.77 -7.21 15.01
N THR A 321 2.57 -5.90 14.87
CA THR A 321 1.23 -5.30 14.83
C THR A 321 0.47 -5.76 13.58
N PHE A 322 1.13 -5.82 12.44
CA PHE A 322 0.56 -6.29 11.18
C PHE A 322 0.14 -7.77 11.24
N LEU A 323 0.98 -8.63 11.79
CA LEU A 323 0.64 -10.05 12.01
C LEU A 323 -0.58 -10.20 12.93
N ARG A 324 -0.62 -9.40 14.01
CA ARG A 324 -1.80 -9.37 14.90
C ARG A 324 -3.06 -8.94 14.17
N HIS A 325 -3.00 -7.94 13.29
CA HIS A 325 -4.14 -7.53 12.46
C HIS A 325 -4.60 -8.65 11.54
N ALA A 326 -3.68 -9.31 10.82
CA ALA A 326 -4.01 -10.42 9.94
C ALA A 326 -4.68 -11.59 10.69
N LEU A 327 -4.19 -11.94 11.89
CA LEU A 327 -4.80 -12.97 12.73
C LEU A 327 -6.19 -12.55 13.24
N LYS A 328 -6.33 -11.34 13.78
CA LYS A 328 -7.64 -10.83 14.27
C LYS A 328 -8.70 -10.77 13.18
N THR A 329 -8.34 -10.45 11.97
CA THR A 329 -9.24 -10.43 10.81
C THR A 329 -9.42 -11.80 10.17
N ARG A 330 -8.76 -12.85 10.70
CA ARG A 330 -8.76 -14.20 10.14
C ARG A 330 -8.44 -14.23 8.65
N SER A 331 -7.43 -13.46 8.23
CA SER A 331 -6.95 -13.41 6.86
C SER A 331 -5.66 -14.20 6.70
N PRO A 332 -5.74 -15.49 6.32
CA PRO A 332 -4.56 -16.34 6.17
C PRO A 332 -3.66 -15.91 5.02
N ASP A 333 -4.24 -15.41 3.92
CA ASP A 333 -3.47 -14.89 2.79
C ASP A 333 -2.60 -13.70 3.21
N SER A 334 -3.18 -12.76 3.97
CA SER A 334 -2.43 -11.62 4.50
C SER A 334 -1.33 -12.04 5.47
N PHE A 335 -1.63 -13.00 6.36
CA PHE A 335 -0.62 -13.55 7.27
C PHE A 335 0.54 -14.18 6.51
N TYR A 336 0.24 -14.99 5.48
CA TYR A 336 1.22 -15.63 4.62
C TYR A 336 2.18 -14.62 3.96
N LYS A 337 1.64 -13.51 3.42
CA LYS A 337 2.42 -12.44 2.80
C LYS A 337 3.31 -11.70 3.80
N LEU A 338 2.75 -11.39 4.97
CA LEU A 338 3.46 -10.68 6.03
C LEU A 338 4.61 -11.52 6.62
N VAL A 339 4.35 -12.79 6.95
CA VAL A 339 5.37 -13.72 7.47
C VAL A 339 6.52 -13.87 6.49
N TYR A 340 6.23 -14.03 5.21
CA TYR A 340 7.25 -14.13 4.16
C TYR A 340 8.18 -12.91 4.13
N GLN A 341 7.64 -11.69 4.14
CA GLN A 341 8.45 -10.47 4.11
C GLN A 341 9.20 -10.25 5.44
N TYR A 342 8.60 -10.64 6.55
CA TYR A 342 9.23 -10.54 7.87
C TYR A 342 10.42 -11.50 8.01
N ARG A 343 10.27 -12.76 7.56
CA ARG A 343 11.37 -13.70 7.48
C ARG A 343 12.48 -13.21 6.54
N ARG A 344 12.12 -12.67 5.36
CA ARG A 344 13.09 -12.07 4.43
C ARG A 344 13.83 -10.89 5.05
N PHE A 345 13.18 -10.09 5.87
CA PHE A 345 13.85 -9.06 6.66
C PHE A 345 14.88 -9.66 7.60
N ALA A 346 14.52 -10.66 8.41
CA ALA A 346 15.44 -11.34 9.31
C ALA A 346 16.63 -11.97 8.57
N GLU A 347 16.39 -12.61 7.43
CA GLU A 347 17.41 -13.21 6.58
C GLU A 347 18.44 -12.17 6.06
N ASN A 348 17.93 -11.00 5.65
CA ASN A 348 18.79 -9.94 5.10
C ASN A 348 19.69 -9.29 6.17
N VAL A 349 19.26 -9.26 7.43
CA VAL A 349 20.01 -8.65 8.53
C VAL A 349 20.81 -9.65 9.37
N LEU A 350 20.88 -10.93 8.96
CA LEU A 350 21.59 -12.00 9.69
C LEU A 350 23.04 -11.64 10.03
N GLU A 351 23.77 -10.98 9.12
CA GLU A 351 25.18 -10.63 9.30
C GLU A 351 25.35 -9.30 10.03
N SER A 352 24.51 -8.30 9.68
CA SER A 352 24.63 -6.93 10.22
C SER A 352 24.00 -6.78 11.59
N ALA A 353 22.89 -7.50 11.87
CA ALA A 353 22.14 -7.41 13.12
C ALA A 353 21.57 -8.78 13.55
N PRO A 354 22.41 -9.77 13.89
CA PRO A 354 21.97 -11.14 14.19
C PRO A 354 21.02 -11.23 15.37
N GLN A 355 21.11 -10.36 16.36
CA GLN A 355 20.18 -10.29 17.50
C GLN A 355 18.77 -9.90 17.06
N LEU A 356 18.66 -9.09 16.01
CA LEU A 356 17.39 -8.71 15.42
C LEU A 356 16.75 -9.92 14.72
N SER A 357 17.54 -10.72 14.02
CA SER A 357 17.08 -11.97 13.38
C SER A 357 16.57 -12.99 14.39
N GLU A 358 17.27 -13.16 15.53
CA GLU A 358 16.80 -14.00 16.65
C GLU A 358 15.45 -13.51 17.20
N ARG A 359 15.31 -12.19 17.36
CA ARG A 359 14.07 -11.59 17.85
C ARG A 359 12.91 -11.80 16.88
N VAL A 360 13.16 -11.65 15.57
CA VAL A 360 12.15 -11.93 14.55
C VAL A 360 11.74 -13.40 14.58
N ALA A 361 12.70 -14.32 14.68
CA ALA A 361 12.40 -15.76 14.80
C ALA A 361 11.53 -16.06 16.01
N PHE A 362 11.82 -15.46 17.16
CA PHE A 362 10.99 -15.57 18.38
C PHE A 362 9.55 -15.05 18.15
N PHE A 363 9.38 -13.92 17.46
CA PHE A 363 8.05 -13.42 17.18
C PHE A 363 7.31 -14.25 16.13
N LEU A 364 8.00 -14.82 15.16
CA LEU A 364 7.38 -15.76 14.20
C LEU A 364 6.84 -16.99 14.92
N ASP A 365 7.62 -17.57 15.84
CA ASP A 365 7.19 -18.65 16.72
C ASP A 365 5.95 -18.25 17.54
N TYR A 366 6.00 -17.12 18.24
CA TYR A 366 4.87 -16.62 19.03
C TYR A 366 3.58 -16.46 18.20
N TYR A 367 3.66 -15.87 17.00
CA TYR A 367 2.47 -15.67 16.16
C TYR A 367 2.00 -16.96 15.49
N ALA A 368 2.88 -17.94 15.26
CA ALA A 368 2.48 -19.27 14.83
C ALA A 368 1.58 -19.96 15.86
N HIS A 369 1.98 -19.93 17.13
CA HIS A 369 1.17 -20.46 18.22
C HIS A 369 -0.14 -19.69 18.42
N GLN A 370 -0.13 -18.36 18.26
CA GLN A 370 -1.37 -17.57 18.28
C GLN A 370 -2.32 -17.98 17.15
N ALA A 371 -1.79 -18.29 15.96
CA ALA A 371 -2.60 -18.76 14.83
C ALA A 371 -3.29 -20.10 15.15
N VAL A 372 -2.58 -21.04 15.78
CA VAL A 372 -3.14 -22.32 16.25
C VAL A 372 -4.28 -22.08 17.24
N ARG A 373 -4.06 -21.24 18.27
CA ARG A 373 -5.08 -20.89 19.27
C ARG A 373 -6.32 -20.22 18.67
N MET A 374 -6.15 -19.54 17.55
CA MET A 374 -7.26 -18.91 16.80
C MET A 374 -7.92 -19.84 15.79
N GLY A 375 -7.58 -21.14 15.77
CA GLY A 375 -8.16 -22.15 14.90
C GLY A 375 -7.64 -22.13 13.45
N MET A 376 -6.41 -21.65 13.25
CA MET A 376 -5.72 -21.62 11.97
C MET A 376 -4.37 -22.39 12.03
N PRO A 377 -4.38 -23.70 12.40
CA PRO A 377 -3.16 -24.44 12.68
C PRO A 377 -2.23 -24.59 11.47
N TYR A 378 -2.78 -24.58 10.24
CA TYR A 378 -1.95 -24.69 9.04
C TYR A 378 -0.99 -23.50 8.83
N LEU A 379 -1.24 -22.35 9.47
CA LEU A 379 -0.31 -21.21 9.44
C LEU A 379 0.99 -21.50 10.20
N LEU A 380 0.95 -22.38 11.20
CA LEU A 380 2.16 -22.86 11.86
C LEU A 380 3.07 -23.61 10.87
N ASN A 381 2.49 -24.42 9.98
CA ASN A 381 3.27 -25.10 8.94
C ASN A 381 4.02 -24.08 8.04
N VAL A 382 3.35 -22.98 7.68
CA VAL A 382 3.96 -21.90 6.89
C VAL A 382 5.15 -21.28 7.62
N VAL A 383 4.98 -21.00 8.92
CA VAL A 383 6.06 -20.44 9.75
C VAL A 383 7.20 -21.43 9.92
N ALA A 384 6.91 -22.73 10.01
CA ALA A 384 7.94 -23.76 10.10
C ALA A 384 8.88 -23.76 8.89
N TYR A 385 8.33 -23.66 7.67
CA TYR A 385 9.16 -23.52 6.46
C TYR A 385 9.97 -22.22 6.44
N ASP A 386 9.40 -21.12 6.93
CA ASP A 386 10.11 -19.85 7.00
C ASP A 386 11.24 -19.85 8.02
N LEU A 387 11.02 -20.45 9.19
CA LEU A 387 12.07 -20.62 10.20
C LEU A 387 13.16 -21.60 9.73
N ALA A 388 12.78 -22.70 9.06
CA ALA A 388 13.75 -23.61 8.44
C ALA A 388 14.64 -22.89 7.42
N ALA A 389 14.04 -22.05 6.53
CA ALA A 389 14.80 -21.28 5.56
C ALA A 389 15.73 -20.24 6.23
N LEU A 390 15.29 -19.62 7.32
CA LEU A 390 16.13 -18.70 8.10
C LEU A 390 17.29 -19.44 8.77
N CYS A 391 17.06 -20.63 9.32
CA CYS A 391 18.12 -21.50 9.87
C CYS A 391 19.11 -21.90 8.79
N GLU A 392 18.63 -22.34 7.62
CA GLU A 392 19.49 -22.68 6.47
C GLU A 392 20.43 -21.53 6.12
N ALA A 393 19.89 -20.33 5.90
CA ALA A 393 20.67 -19.13 5.59
C ALA A 393 21.67 -18.79 6.72
N ALA A 394 21.30 -18.98 7.98
CA ALA A 394 22.18 -18.72 9.11
C ALA A 394 23.37 -19.70 9.18
N TYR A 395 23.15 -20.96 8.82
CA TYR A 395 24.23 -21.97 8.76
C TYR A 395 25.11 -21.78 7.54
N GLU A 396 24.55 -21.46 6.37
CA GLU A 396 25.31 -21.16 5.14
C GLU A 396 26.26 -19.97 5.33
N ARG A 397 25.76 -18.88 5.94
CA ARG A 397 26.54 -17.67 6.24
C ARG A 397 27.40 -17.79 7.50
N LYS A 398 27.33 -18.90 8.20
CA LYS A 398 28.10 -19.21 9.43
C LYS A 398 27.97 -18.15 10.53
N VAL A 399 26.79 -17.50 10.63
CA VAL A 399 26.55 -16.46 11.64
C VAL A 399 26.52 -17.05 13.04
N HIS A 400 26.88 -16.26 14.06
CA HIS A 400 26.99 -16.75 15.44
C HIS A 400 25.65 -17.15 16.07
N CYS A 401 24.52 -16.55 15.62
CA CYS A 401 23.18 -16.86 16.14
C CYS A 401 22.58 -18.16 15.58
N ARG A 402 23.24 -18.87 14.65
CA ARG A 402 22.69 -20.04 13.96
C ARG A 402 22.18 -21.14 14.89
N LYS A 403 22.90 -21.41 16.00
CA LYS A 403 22.46 -22.43 17.00
C LYS A 403 21.16 -21.98 17.68
N ARG A 404 21.09 -20.71 18.08
CA ARG A 404 19.91 -20.17 18.74
C ARG A 404 18.68 -20.18 17.83
N LEU A 405 18.85 -19.89 16.54
CA LEU A 405 17.77 -19.99 15.55
C LEU A 405 17.29 -21.44 15.38
N LEU A 406 18.21 -22.41 15.36
CA LEU A 406 17.86 -23.82 15.32
C LEU A 406 17.10 -24.26 16.58
N ASP A 407 17.53 -23.81 17.76
CA ASP A 407 16.83 -24.09 19.02
C ASP A 407 15.40 -23.55 19.01
N LEU A 408 15.19 -22.34 18.49
CA LEU A 408 13.84 -21.76 18.32
C LEU A 408 13.00 -22.54 17.32
N PHE A 409 13.60 -22.97 16.20
CA PHE A 409 12.91 -23.81 15.23
C PHE A 409 12.48 -25.15 15.81
N ILE A 410 13.36 -25.82 16.56
CA ILE A 410 13.06 -27.10 17.23
C ILE A 410 12.01 -26.89 18.34
N ALA A 411 12.01 -25.73 19.00
CA ALA A 411 11.05 -25.45 20.05
C ALA A 411 9.62 -25.21 19.52
N LEU A 412 9.46 -24.91 18.24
CA LEU A 412 8.16 -24.60 17.62
C LEU A 412 7.12 -25.72 17.80
N ASP A 413 7.53 -26.98 17.98
CA ASP A 413 6.66 -28.14 18.15
C ASP A 413 6.44 -28.58 19.60
N ARG A 414 7.11 -27.95 20.59
CA ARG A 414 7.14 -28.46 21.99
C ARG A 414 5.94 -28.08 22.83
N ASP A 415 5.28 -26.97 22.55
CA ASP A 415 4.35 -26.38 23.50
C ASP A 415 2.87 -26.76 23.30
N GLU A 416 2.51 -27.49 22.24
CA GLU A 416 1.11 -27.88 22.00
C GLU A 416 0.97 -29.32 21.54
N PRO A 417 0.07 -30.13 22.18
CA PRO A 417 -0.22 -31.51 21.78
C PRO A 417 -0.79 -31.53 20.35
N GLY A 418 -0.26 -32.39 19.47
CA GLY A 418 -0.73 -32.57 18.10
C GLY A 418 0.03 -31.77 17.04
N ILE A 419 0.98 -30.93 17.40
CA ILE A 419 1.85 -30.26 16.43
C ILE A 419 2.83 -31.26 15.79
N LEU A 420 3.29 -32.26 16.53
CA LEU A 420 4.13 -33.34 15.99
C LEU A 420 3.46 -34.12 14.85
N ASP A 421 2.13 -34.09 14.79
CA ASP A 421 1.36 -34.75 13.73
C ASP A 421 1.09 -33.82 12.52
N MET A 422 1.55 -32.56 12.58
CA MET A 422 1.38 -31.63 11.47
C MET A 422 2.40 -31.91 10.36
N PRO A 423 1.98 -32.35 9.19
CA PRO A 423 2.89 -32.79 8.14
C PRO A 423 3.83 -31.68 7.63
N GLY A 424 3.41 -30.40 7.66
CA GLY A 424 4.25 -29.30 7.23
C GLY A 424 5.43 -29.01 8.14
N MET A 425 5.27 -29.16 9.47
CA MET A 425 6.38 -29.04 10.42
C MET A 425 7.40 -30.17 10.23
N VAL A 426 6.92 -31.41 10.14
CA VAL A 426 7.78 -32.58 9.91
C VAL A 426 8.51 -32.46 8.56
N LYS A 427 7.85 -31.99 7.51
CA LYS A 427 8.49 -31.72 6.21
C LYS A 427 9.60 -30.69 6.32
N ALA A 428 9.37 -29.56 7.00
CA ALA A 428 10.36 -28.52 7.19
C ALA A 428 11.60 -29.06 7.94
N GLN A 429 11.41 -29.89 8.97
CA GLN A 429 12.49 -30.55 9.71
C GLN A 429 13.28 -31.52 8.82
N ILE A 430 12.60 -32.35 8.01
CA ILE A 430 13.24 -33.29 7.06
C ILE A 430 14.10 -32.52 6.05
N ILE A 431 13.53 -31.49 5.43
CA ILE A 431 14.22 -30.71 4.38
C ILE A 431 15.44 -30.00 4.98
N LEU A 432 15.31 -29.34 6.13
CA LEU A 432 16.41 -28.67 6.79
C LEU A 432 17.50 -29.67 7.21
N SER A 433 17.15 -30.80 7.80
CA SER A 433 18.10 -31.85 8.19
C SER A 433 18.92 -32.36 6.98
N ALA A 434 18.25 -32.64 5.86
CA ALA A 434 18.91 -33.09 4.63
C ALA A 434 19.87 -32.03 4.05
N LYS A 435 19.50 -30.76 4.08
CA LYS A 435 20.33 -29.65 3.63
C LYS A 435 21.58 -29.47 4.52
N LEU A 436 21.41 -29.47 5.85
CA LEU A 436 22.50 -29.34 6.81
C LEU A 436 23.47 -30.54 6.73
N ALA A 437 22.95 -31.76 6.58
CA ALA A 437 23.79 -32.94 6.38
C ALA A 437 24.64 -32.85 5.10
N THR A 438 24.07 -32.33 4.00
CA THR A 438 24.77 -32.17 2.73
C THR A 438 25.85 -31.07 2.80
N THR A 439 25.63 -30.04 3.60
CA THR A 439 26.60 -28.94 3.81
C THR A 439 27.66 -29.26 4.89
N GLY A 440 27.66 -30.48 5.43
CA GLY A 440 28.66 -30.96 6.40
C GLY A 440 28.43 -30.47 7.84
N VAL A 441 27.22 -30.04 8.18
CA VAL A 441 26.84 -29.59 9.52
C VAL A 441 26.13 -30.75 10.24
N GLU A 442 26.88 -31.83 10.51
CA GLU A 442 26.35 -33.08 11.03
C GLU A 442 25.72 -32.96 12.43
N ASP A 443 26.29 -32.13 13.32
CA ASP A 443 25.75 -31.90 14.66
C ASP A 443 24.31 -31.35 14.61
N ALA A 444 24.05 -30.35 13.79
CA ALA A 444 22.73 -29.74 13.66
C ALA A 444 21.75 -30.67 12.94
N ALA A 445 22.20 -31.39 11.91
CA ALA A 445 21.39 -32.40 11.24
C ALA A 445 21.01 -33.55 12.19
N GLY A 446 21.95 -33.98 13.03
CA GLY A 446 21.72 -35.01 14.05
C GLY A 446 20.71 -34.59 15.13
N LEU A 447 20.72 -33.33 15.55
CA LEU A 447 19.70 -32.80 16.45
C LEU A 447 18.30 -32.90 15.82
N LEU A 448 18.12 -32.47 14.58
CA LEU A 448 16.85 -32.58 13.86
C LEU A 448 16.44 -34.04 13.64
N GLU A 449 17.41 -34.95 13.34
CA GLU A 449 17.14 -36.37 13.22
C GLU A 449 16.64 -36.96 14.56
N SER A 450 17.17 -36.49 15.69
CA SER A 450 16.70 -36.93 17.03
C SER A 450 15.27 -36.50 17.33
N GLU A 451 14.85 -35.30 16.86
CA GLU A 451 13.46 -34.83 16.97
C GLU A 451 12.54 -35.65 16.05
N LEU A 452 12.94 -35.88 14.81
CA LEU A 452 12.20 -36.69 13.85
C LEU A 452 11.96 -38.14 14.32
N ARG A 453 12.87 -38.70 15.13
CA ARG A 453 12.67 -40.05 15.73
C ARG A 453 11.51 -40.12 16.73
N LYS A 454 11.01 -38.97 17.22
CA LYS A 454 9.84 -38.91 18.13
C LYS A 454 8.52 -38.93 17.34
N VAL A 455 8.56 -38.67 16.02
CA VAL A 455 7.37 -38.66 15.17
C VAL A 455 6.93 -40.08 14.83
N PRO A 456 5.63 -40.39 14.85
CA PRO A 456 5.12 -41.73 14.49
C PRO A 456 5.59 -42.17 13.09
N GLU A 457 5.97 -43.41 12.94
CA GLU A 457 6.55 -43.95 11.71
C GLU A 457 5.60 -43.79 10.48
N GLU A 458 4.29 -43.92 10.69
CA GLU A 458 3.29 -43.73 9.64
C GLU A 458 3.30 -42.30 9.09
N VAL A 459 3.38 -41.31 10.00
CA VAL A 459 3.46 -39.89 9.64
C VAL A 459 4.76 -39.61 8.86
N LEU A 460 5.88 -40.20 9.32
CA LEU A 460 7.16 -40.06 8.62
C LEU A 460 7.10 -40.66 7.21
N ARG A 461 6.54 -41.84 7.05
CA ARG A 461 6.43 -42.50 5.72
C ARG A 461 5.60 -41.67 4.75
N GLU A 462 4.43 -41.19 5.19
CA GLU A 462 3.57 -40.35 4.38
C GLU A 462 4.29 -39.04 3.99
N THR A 463 4.91 -38.36 4.97
CA THR A 463 5.62 -37.09 4.79
C THR A 463 6.78 -37.21 3.82
N PHE A 464 7.61 -38.24 3.93
CA PHE A 464 8.68 -38.52 2.96
C PHE A 464 8.12 -38.80 1.57
N GLY A 465 7.00 -39.51 1.47
CA GLY A 465 6.31 -39.75 0.20
C GLY A 465 5.91 -38.45 -0.49
N GLN A 466 5.31 -37.53 0.25
CA GLN A 466 4.89 -36.22 -0.25
C GLN A 466 6.08 -35.37 -0.70
N ILE A 467 7.18 -35.31 0.07
CA ILE A 467 8.41 -34.57 -0.30
C ILE A 467 9.02 -35.15 -1.60
N ILE A 468 9.10 -36.48 -1.71
CA ILE A 468 9.70 -37.14 -2.90
C ILE A 468 8.82 -36.96 -4.12
N ALA A 469 7.49 -36.88 -3.97
CA ALA A 469 6.53 -36.64 -5.04
C ALA A 469 6.58 -35.20 -5.57
N ALA A 470 7.02 -34.23 -4.79
CA ALA A 470 7.15 -32.81 -5.17
C ALA A 470 8.35 -32.61 -6.10
N ARG A 471 8.18 -32.92 -7.41
CA ARG A 471 9.25 -32.82 -8.42
C ARG A 471 9.41 -31.43 -9.01
N GLU A 472 8.32 -30.67 -9.08
CA GLU A 472 8.30 -29.33 -9.69
C GLU A 472 8.69 -28.27 -8.66
N GLU A 473 9.60 -27.39 -9.04
CA GLU A 473 10.03 -26.28 -8.20
C GLU A 473 8.96 -25.19 -8.10
N ASN A 474 8.29 -24.93 -9.23
CA ASN A 474 7.29 -23.88 -9.30
C ASN A 474 5.95 -24.38 -8.76
N PHE A 475 5.31 -23.55 -7.96
CA PHE A 475 3.94 -23.78 -7.53
C PHE A 475 2.99 -23.51 -8.71
N TRP A 476 1.95 -24.33 -8.86
CA TRP A 476 0.98 -24.23 -9.98
C TRP A 476 0.03 -23.02 -9.90
N GLU A 477 0.02 -22.32 -8.78
CA GLU A 477 -0.74 -21.11 -8.58
C GLU A 477 0.18 -19.88 -8.56
N ILE A 478 -0.40 -18.71 -8.88
CA ILE A 478 0.30 -17.42 -8.73
C ILE A 478 0.36 -17.09 -7.24
N ALA A 479 1.48 -17.40 -6.60
CA ALA A 479 1.74 -17.10 -5.19
C ALA A 479 2.98 -16.20 -5.05
N ASP A 480 3.01 -15.38 -3.99
CA ASP A 480 4.13 -14.45 -3.74
C ASP A 480 5.48 -15.14 -3.62
N ARG A 481 5.48 -16.37 -3.12
CA ARG A 481 6.71 -17.18 -2.95
C ARG A 481 7.15 -17.86 -4.25
N ARG A 482 6.27 -18.06 -5.22
CA ARG A 482 6.50 -18.72 -6.53
C ARG A 482 7.18 -20.09 -6.45
N ARG A 483 7.26 -20.69 -5.25
CA ARG A 483 8.00 -21.92 -4.98
C ARG A 483 7.12 -22.92 -4.25
N HIS A 484 7.20 -24.17 -4.65
CA HIS A 484 6.56 -25.26 -3.92
C HIS A 484 7.35 -25.53 -2.63
N LEU A 485 6.71 -25.39 -1.47
CA LEU A 485 7.39 -25.50 -0.17
C LEU A 485 8.01 -26.88 0.09
N ASP A 486 7.40 -27.94 -0.46
CA ASP A 486 7.88 -29.33 -0.33
C ASP A 486 8.97 -29.69 -1.35
N HIS A 487 9.27 -28.79 -2.32
CA HIS A 487 10.26 -29.10 -3.34
C HIS A 487 11.66 -29.10 -2.75
N VAL A 488 12.37 -30.20 -3.00
CA VAL A 488 13.77 -30.36 -2.63
C VAL A 488 14.62 -30.32 -3.89
N GLU A 489 15.60 -29.45 -3.89
CA GLU A 489 16.55 -29.31 -4.99
C GLU A 489 17.29 -30.61 -5.28
N PRO A 490 17.65 -30.93 -6.52
CA PRO A 490 18.28 -32.19 -6.90
C PRO A 490 19.52 -32.56 -6.03
N ALA A 491 20.30 -31.56 -5.63
CA ALA A 491 21.48 -31.72 -4.79
C ALA A 491 21.19 -32.36 -3.42
N TYR A 492 20.01 -32.10 -2.84
CA TYR A 492 19.65 -32.58 -1.50
C TYR A 492 18.76 -33.83 -1.50
N ARG A 493 18.24 -34.26 -2.65
CA ARG A 493 17.33 -35.42 -2.76
C ARG A 493 17.95 -36.73 -2.27
N LYS A 494 19.26 -36.91 -2.48
CA LYS A 494 19.99 -38.06 -1.96
C LYS A 494 19.97 -38.07 -0.42
N ALA A 495 20.26 -36.93 0.21
CA ALA A 495 20.26 -36.83 1.67
C ALA A 495 18.87 -37.08 2.27
N VAL A 496 17.78 -36.64 1.62
CA VAL A 496 16.40 -36.97 2.02
C VAL A 496 16.15 -38.48 1.97
N ARG A 497 16.60 -39.17 0.92
CA ARG A 497 16.46 -40.64 0.80
C ARG A 497 17.27 -41.38 1.86
N ASP A 498 18.50 -40.96 2.11
CA ASP A 498 19.37 -41.55 3.13
C ASP A 498 18.79 -41.34 4.55
N LEU A 499 18.26 -40.14 4.84
CA LEU A 499 17.57 -39.83 6.08
C LEU A 499 16.33 -40.72 6.26
N ARG A 500 15.53 -40.89 5.22
CA ARG A 500 14.37 -41.78 5.24
C ARG A 500 14.78 -43.21 5.57
N LYS A 501 15.83 -43.75 4.90
CA LYS A 501 16.33 -45.10 5.18
C LYS A 501 16.73 -45.28 6.65
N ARG A 502 17.38 -44.26 7.25
CA ARG A 502 17.78 -44.29 8.67
C ARG A 502 16.59 -44.23 9.63
N LEU A 503 15.52 -43.52 9.29
CA LEU A 503 14.37 -43.29 10.15
C LEU A 503 13.29 -44.39 10.02
N THR A 504 13.03 -44.88 8.79
CA THR A 504 11.91 -45.81 8.51
C THR A 504 12.36 -47.22 8.10
N GLY A 505 13.66 -47.43 7.87
CA GLY A 505 14.18 -48.74 7.43
C GLY A 505 13.78 -49.13 5.99
N VAL A 506 13.05 -48.29 5.24
CA VAL A 506 12.49 -48.62 3.93
C VAL A 506 13.36 -48.11 2.80
N ASP A 507 13.83 -49.04 1.93
CA ASP A 507 14.59 -48.75 0.71
C ASP A 507 13.67 -48.36 -0.48
N GLU A 508 14.25 -47.79 -1.56
CA GLU A 508 13.53 -47.36 -2.78
C GLU A 508 12.65 -48.44 -3.43
N ALA A 509 13.08 -49.72 -3.36
CA ALA A 509 12.32 -50.84 -3.86
C ALA A 509 10.98 -51.07 -3.11
N GLY A 510 10.94 -50.75 -1.82
CA GLY A 510 9.73 -50.84 -1.00
C GLY A 510 8.71 -49.73 -1.28
N VAL A 511 9.17 -48.56 -1.81
CA VAL A 511 8.28 -47.41 -2.09
C VAL A 511 7.51 -47.59 -3.37
N ALA A 512 8.17 -48.08 -4.44
CA ALA A 512 7.48 -48.34 -5.70
C ALA A 512 6.34 -49.35 -5.46
N THR A 513 6.59 -50.34 -4.61
CA THR A 513 5.58 -51.33 -4.20
C THR A 513 4.47 -50.69 -3.36
N MET A 514 4.80 -49.78 -2.42
CA MET A 514 3.78 -49.09 -1.61
C MET A 514 2.94 -48.11 -2.37
N LEU A 515 3.54 -47.26 -3.23
CA LEU A 515 2.79 -46.37 -4.10
C LEU A 515 1.84 -47.11 -5.02
N PHE A 516 2.30 -48.23 -5.58
CA PHE A 516 1.47 -49.13 -6.38
C PHE A 516 0.32 -49.74 -5.58
N MET A 517 0.58 -50.15 -4.32
CA MET A 517 -0.46 -50.66 -3.43
C MET A 517 -1.44 -49.56 -2.97
N GLU A 518 -0.97 -48.35 -2.77
CA GLU A 518 -1.83 -47.22 -2.36
C GLU A 518 -2.69 -46.69 -3.51
N GLU A 519 -2.17 -46.64 -4.74
CA GLU A 519 -2.97 -46.38 -5.95
C GLU A 519 -4.02 -47.49 -6.17
N ALA A 520 -3.63 -48.76 -6.03
CA ALA A 520 -4.54 -49.88 -6.10
C ALA A 520 -5.62 -49.83 -5.01
N ARG A 521 -5.28 -49.39 -3.79
CA ARG A 521 -6.23 -49.18 -2.69
C ARG A 521 -7.17 -48.02 -2.91
N LYS A 522 -6.69 -46.88 -3.50
CA LYS A 522 -7.53 -45.75 -3.91
C LYS A 522 -8.47 -46.15 -5.05
N GLU A 523 -7.98 -46.88 -6.02
CA GLU A 523 -8.81 -47.41 -7.12
C GLU A 523 -9.87 -48.40 -6.61
N ALA A 524 -9.52 -49.29 -5.67
CA ALA A 524 -10.46 -50.20 -5.05
C ALA A 524 -11.52 -49.45 -4.21
N GLN A 525 -11.15 -48.40 -3.50
CA GLN A 525 -12.09 -47.55 -2.75
C GLN A 525 -13.01 -46.76 -3.70
N LEU A 526 -12.49 -46.26 -4.82
CA LEU A 526 -13.28 -45.58 -5.85
C LEU A 526 -14.26 -46.55 -6.53
N ALA A 527 -13.80 -47.77 -6.80
CA ALA A 527 -14.65 -48.84 -7.37
C ALA A 527 -15.75 -49.28 -6.39
N ALA A 528 -15.42 -49.42 -5.08
CA ALA A 528 -16.41 -49.70 -4.04
C ALA A 528 -17.45 -48.56 -3.88
N ARG A 529 -17.04 -47.31 -4.01
CA ARG A 529 -17.96 -46.15 -4.01
C ARG A 529 -18.83 -46.09 -5.27
N LYS A 530 -18.33 -46.53 -6.43
CA LYS A 530 -19.12 -46.63 -7.67
C LYS A 530 -20.09 -47.79 -7.61
N GLY A 531 -19.68 -48.96 -7.04
CA GLY A 531 -20.54 -50.13 -6.88
C GLY A 531 -21.71 -49.92 -5.92
N THR A 532 -21.59 -49.01 -4.92
CA THR A 532 -22.69 -48.67 -4.00
C THR A 532 -23.68 -47.66 -4.64
N ARG A 533 -23.41 -47.08 -5.79
CA ARG A 533 -24.35 -46.18 -6.50
C ARG A 533 -25.21 -46.86 -7.52
N GLU A 534 -24.99 -48.15 -7.85
CA GLU A 534 -25.80 -48.94 -8.79
C GLU A 534 -26.73 -49.95 -8.09
N ALA A 535 -27.26 -49.64 -6.91
CA ALA A 535 -28.43 -50.34 -6.43
C ALA A 535 -29.66 -49.90 -7.24
N PRO A 536 -30.46 -50.81 -7.81
CA PRO A 536 -31.57 -50.45 -8.68
C PRO A 536 -32.61 -49.65 -7.93
N ARG A 537 -32.95 -48.50 -8.48
CA ARG A 537 -34.06 -47.66 -7.97
C ARG A 537 -35.35 -48.48 -8.02
N PRO A 538 -36.14 -48.52 -6.93
CA PRO A 538 -37.46 -49.11 -6.98
C PRO A 538 -38.34 -48.34 -7.97
N THR A 539 -39.03 -49.07 -8.84
CA THR A 539 -39.98 -48.58 -9.83
C THR A 539 -41.02 -47.69 -9.20
N PRO A 540 -41.37 -46.57 -9.80
CA PRO A 540 -42.41 -45.66 -9.25
C PRO A 540 -43.79 -46.29 -9.37
N ARG A 541 -44.47 -46.44 -8.23
CA ARG A 541 -45.90 -46.73 -8.15
C ARG A 541 -46.69 -45.55 -8.75
N GLY A 542 -47.65 -45.91 -9.64
CA GLY A 542 -48.48 -44.99 -10.36
C GLY A 542 -49.33 -44.02 -9.46
N PRO A 543 -49.88 -42.99 -10.06
CA PRO A 543 -50.45 -41.87 -9.36
C PRO A 543 -51.82 -42.19 -8.70
N LYS A 544 -51.96 -41.78 -7.43
CA LYS A 544 -53.24 -41.70 -6.73
C LYS A 544 -53.99 -40.46 -7.21
N PRO A 545 -55.33 -40.52 -7.32
CA PRO A 545 -56.14 -39.40 -7.81
C PRO A 545 -56.23 -38.23 -6.82
N ALA A 546 -56.35 -37.06 -7.39
CA ALA A 546 -56.42 -35.77 -6.72
C ALA A 546 -57.73 -35.57 -5.92
N ALA A 547 -57.61 -34.95 -4.74
CA ALA A 547 -58.72 -34.36 -4.01
C ALA A 547 -58.76 -32.84 -4.26
N PRO A 548 -59.96 -32.22 -4.18
CA PRO A 548 -60.21 -30.89 -4.76
C PRO A 548 -59.64 -29.72 -3.96
N GLN A 549 -59.28 -28.69 -4.71
CA GLN A 549 -58.81 -27.39 -4.21
C GLN A 549 -60.00 -26.55 -3.72
N GLU A 550 -59.84 -25.94 -2.55
CA GLU A 550 -60.64 -24.78 -2.09
C GLU A 550 -59.86 -23.49 -2.32
N PRO A 551 -60.57 -22.36 -2.62
CA PRO A 551 -59.97 -21.11 -3.04
C PRO A 551 -59.55 -20.22 -1.84
N PRO A 552 -58.70 -19.21 -2.07
CA PRO A 552 -58.16 -18.36 -1.02
C PRO A 552 -59.10 -17.23 -0.64
N SER A 553 -59.16 -16.90 0.66
CA SER A 553 -59.85 -15.72 1.20
C SER A 553 -58.88 -14.54 1.37
N GLU A 554 -59.34 -13.41 0.84
CA GLU A 554 -58.78 -12.08 1.04
C GLU A 554 -59.04 -11.57 2.46
N ALA A 555 -58.25 -10.60 2.84
CA ALA A 555 -58.34 -9.57 3.88
C ALA A 555 -57.19 -9.73 4.90
N GLU A 556 -56.46 -8.77 5.33
CA GLU A 556 -56.67 -7.32 5.41
C GLU A 556 -55.31 -6.62 5.56
N ARG A 557 -55.34 -5.42 5.10
CA ARG A 557 -54.38 -4.33 5.26
C ARG A 557 -54.33 -3.86 6.71
N GLU A 558 -53.24 -3.15 6.96
CA GLU A 558 -53.14 -1.94 7.80
C GLU A 558 -52.29 -2.03 9.07
N GLU A 559 -51.42 -1.04 9.11
CA GLU A 559 -50.94 -0.20 10.22
C GLU A 559 -49.59 -0.51 10.86
N ALA A 560 -48.66 0.42 10.58
CA ALA A 560 -47.64 0.87 11.52
C ALA A 560 -48.31 1.81 12.57
N PRO A 561 -47.82 2.07 13.77
CA PRO A 561 -46.49 2.67 13.99
C PRO A 561 -45.82 2.35 15.35
N ALA A 562 -44.51 2.78 15.39
CA ALA A 562 -43.80 3.45 16.49
C ALA A 562 -43.55 2.80 17.86
N GLU A 563 -42.28 2.95 18.21
CA GLU A 563 -41.69 3.32 19.52
C GLU A 563 -41.28 2.23 20.52
N SER A 564 -39.98 2.36 20.76
CA SER A 564 -39.29 2.55 22.05
C SER A 564 -38.70 1.36 22.81
N SER A 565 -37.53 1.68 23.28
CA SER A 565 -36.81 1.16 24.48
C SER A 565 -36.11 -0.21 24.35
N GLY A 566 -34.79 -0.28 24.29
CA GLY A 566 -33.95 -0.02 25.46
C GLY A 566 -33.59 -1.33 26.15
N SER A 567 -32.43 -1.89 25.84
CA SER A 567 -31.68 -2.66 26.87
C SER A 567 -30.20 -2.80 26.48
N GLY A 568 -29.38 -2.26 27.33
CA GLY A 568 -27.95 -2.24 27.26
C GLY A 568 -27.34 -3.66 27.27
N ARG A 569 -26.41 -3.85 26.37
CA ARG A 569 -25.48 -4.96 26.42
C ARG A 569 -24.14 -4.42 26.87
N ARG A 570 -23.81 -4.67 28.14
CA ARG A 570 -22.47 -4.42 28.73
C ARG A 570 -21.43 -5.20 27.92
N GLU A 571 -20.58 -4.46 27.24
CA GLU A 571 -19.29 -4.98 26.77
C GLU A 571 -18.44 -5.35 27.98
N ARG A 572 -18.10 -6.62 28.11
CA ARG A 572 -17.02 -7.06 28.99
C ARG A 572 -15.70 -6.66 28.32
N SER A 573 -15.02 -5.71 28.92
CA SER A 573 -13.63 -5.41 28.62
C SER A 573 -12.76 -6.62 29.01
N GLU A 574 -12.15 -7.26 28.01
CA GLU A 574 -11.08 -8.23 28.23
C GLU A 574 -9.83 -7.50 28.76
N PRO A 575 -9.12 -8.10 29.73
CA PRO A 575 -7.90 -7.51 30.28
C PRO A 575 -6.78 -7.53 29.24
N SER A 576 -6.10 -6.40 29.08
CA SER A 576 -4.87 -6.28 28.30
C SER A 576 -3.81 -7.25 28.82
N PRO A 577 -3.04 -7.91 27.94
CA PRO A 577 -1.94 -8.76 28.37
C PRO A 577 -0.86 -7.93 29.05
N PRO A 578 -0.18 -8.46 30.08
CA PRO A 578 0.90 -7.76 30.77
C PRO A 578 2.07 -7.48 29.79
N PRO A 579 2.83 -6.41 30.03
CA PRO A 579 4.02 -6.12 29.24
C PRO A 579 5.04 -7.25 29.40
N PRO A 580 5.84 -7.55 28.37
CA PRO A 580 6.86 -8.60 28.48
C PRO A 580 7.86 -8.22 29.57
N SER A 581 7.90 -9.04 30.61
CA SER A 581 8.92 -8.96 31.64
C SER A 581 10.31 -9.07 30.97
N SER A 582 11.19 -8.17 31.38
CA SER A 582 12.60 -8.16 31.05
C SER A 582 13.21 -9.57 31.08
N LEU A 583 13.97 -9.90 30.05
CA LEU A 583 14.80 -11.11 29.97
C LEU A 583 15.54 -11.34 31.29
N PRO A 584 15.63 -12.58 31.78
CA PRO A 584 16.36 -12.88 33.00
C PRO A 584 17.84 -12.51 32.87
N PRO A 585 18.49 -12.04 33.94
CA PRO A 585 19.88 -11.64 33.91
C PRO A 585 20.77 -12.86 33.60
N ARG A 586 21.76 -12.65 32.77
CA ARG A 586 22.82 -13.60 32.48
C ARG A 586 23.44 -14.07 33.80
N ARG A 587 23.39 -15.36 34.06
CA ARG A 587 24.36 -15.97 34.97
C ARG A 587 25.70 -16.11 34.25
N ALA A 588 26.72 -15.63 34.94
CA ALA A 588 28.11 -15.67 34.52
C ALA A 588 28.62 -17.12 34.32
#